data_3f13f893bf236aa27b92a6ee759130c7
#
_entry.id   3f13f893bf236aa27b92a6ee759130c7
#
_cell.length_a   1.000
_cell.length_b   1.000
_cell.length_c   1.000
_cell.angle_alpha   90.00
_cell.angle_beta   90.00
_cell.angle_gamma   90.00
#
_symmetry.space_group_name_H-M   'P 1'
#
loop_
_entity.id
_entity.type
_entity.pdbx_description
1 polymer ?
#
loop_
_entity_poly.entity_id
_entity_poly.type
_entity_poly.pdbx_seq_one_letter_code
_entity_poly.pdbx_strand_id
1 'polypeptide(L)'
;MAFQEAGLHFPEQTYDSYKGRPDRTMFHEVLAGRSVDEIAELLHRKHQHFEKIEHELQPIPGAVEFVKSAAAKYLLALATSATPRNRAAALQTLAIADCFQSLVDTARFARPKPDPEIFQVAMRDLKLSPSDCWIIEDSLPGVRAGKAAGCITVGITTTFDAASLSAAGADLIVKSFQELRNVLEKL
;
A
#
# COMPACT_ATOMS: atom_id res chain seq x y z
N MET A 1 11.56 6.56 15.73
CA MET A 1 10.99 7.29 16.90
C MET A 1 10.35 6.34 17.90
N ALA A 2 9.15 5.76 17.71
CA ALA A 2 8.51 4.92 18.74
C ALA A 2 9.38 3.77 19.32
N PHE A 3 10.14 3.07 18.48
CA PHE A 3 11.10 2.05 18.94
C PHE A 3 12.26 2.64 19.75
N GLN A 4 12.81 3.77 19.30
CA GLN A 4 13.91 4.45 20.00
C GLN A 4 13.50 4.97 21.37
N GLU A 5 12.30 5.54 21.48
CA GLU A 5 11.72 5.99 22.76
C GLU A 5 11.49 4.84 23.73
N ALA A 6 11.24 3.64 23.22
CA ALA A 6 11.13 2.42 24.01
C ALA A 6 12.48 1.75 24.29
N GLY A 7 13.61 2.40 23.93
CA GLY A 7 14.95 1.83 24.09
C GLY A 7 15.24 0.63 23.20
N LEU A 8 14.49 0.49 22.08
CA LEU A 8 14.61 -0.63 21.17
C LEU A 8 15.41 -0.20 19.92
N HIS A 9 16.41 -0.98 19.58
CA HIS A 9 17.10 -0.82 18.32
C HIS A 9 16.33 -1.53 17.21
N PHE A 10 15.96 -0.79 16.16
CA PHE A 10 15.27 -1.32 15.00
C PHE A 10 16.07 -0.97 13.73
N PRO A 11 16.80 -1.93 13.15
CA PRO A 11 17.61 -1.69 11.97
C PRO A 11 16.76 -1.30 10.76
N GLU A 12 17.20 -0.32 9.99
CA GLU A 12 16.49 0.16 8.79
C GLU A 12 16.24 -0.96 7.77
N GLN A 13 17.22 -1.82 7.56
CA GLN A 13 17.10 -3.00 6.69
C GLN A 13 15.96 -3.94 7.12
N THR A 14 15.73 -4.08 8.43
CA THR A 14 14.60 -4.85 8.96
C THR A 14 13.28 -4.18 8.57
N TYR A 15 13.20 -2.85 8.66
CA TYR A 15 12.01 -2.10 8.26
C TYR A 15 11.69 -2.31 6.77
N ASP A 16 12.68 -2.33 5.91
CA ASP A 16 12.50 -2.54 4.48
C ASP A 16 11.78 -3.86 4.15
N SER A 17 12.05 -4.92 4.91
CA SER A 17 11.39 -6.21 4.73
C SER A 17 9.88 -6.20 5.05
N TYR A 18 9.41 -5.18 5.79
CA TYR A 18 8.00 -5.00 6.16
C TYR A 18 7.25 -3.98 5.31
N LYS A 19 7.92 -3.25 4.41
CA LYS A 19 7.27 -2.31 3.50
C LYS A 19 6.15 -2.99 2.72
N GLY A 20 4.96 -2.38 2.70
CA GLY A 20 3.76 -2.93 2.08
C GLY A 20 2.91 -3.85 2.96
N ARG A 21 3.38 -4.19 4.17
CA ARG A 21 2.63 -4.97 5.18
C ARG A 21 2.03 -4.05 6.25
N PRO A 22 0.93 -4.45 6.94
CA PRO A 22 0.39 -3.67 8.04
C PRO A 22 1.38 -3.51 9.20
N ASP A 23 1.40 -2.35 9.83
CA ASP A 23 2.22 -2.08 11.01
C ASP A 23 2.04 -3.13 12.11
N ARG A 24 0.78 -3.53 12.36
CA ARG A 24 0.47 -4.54 13.37
C ARG A 24 1.23 -5.85 13.12
N THR A 25 1.34 -6.29 11.88
CA THR A 25 2.08 -7.49 11.51
C THR A 25 3.55 -7.35 11.86
N MET A 26 4.17 -6.23 11.46
CA MET A 26 5.56 -5.93 11.77
C MET A 26 5.82 -5.92 13.28
N PHE A 27 4.99 -5.20 14.05
CA PHE A 27 5.18 -5.06 15.49
C PHE A 27 5.07 -6.41 16.21
N HIS A 28 4.10 -7.26 15.85
CA HIS A 28 3.97 -8.59 16.47
C HIS A 28 5.14 -9.53 16.12
N GLU A 29 5.65 -9.47 14.90
CA GLU A 29 6.79 -10.30 14.49
C GLU A 29 8.11 -9.83 15.10
N VAL A 30 8.39 -8.52 15.07
CA VAL A 30 9.64 -7.93 15.57
C VAL A 30 9.71 -7.95 17.10
N LEU A 31 8.57 -7.80 17.76
CA LEU A 31 8.46 -7.78 19.22
C LEU A 31 7.97 -9.12 19.78
N ALA A 32 8.23 -10.21 19.07
CA ALA A 32 7.90 -11.54 19.53
C ALA A 32 8.47 -11.80 20.95
N GLY A 33 7.60 -12.21 21.88
CA GLY A 33 7.94 -12.40 23.29
C GLY A 33 7.58 -11.22 24.21
N ARG A 34 7.15 -10.08 23.68
CA ARG A 34 6.54 -9.02 24.48
C ARG A 34 5.05 -9.25 24.68
N SER A 35 4.49 -8.63 25.73
CA SER A 35 3.06 -8.71 25.99
C SER A 35 2.24 -7.98 24.91
N VAL A 36 0.98 -8.38 24.76
CA VAL A 36 0.04 -7.74 23.84
C VAL A 36 -0.12 -6.25 24.16
N ASP A 37 -0.13 -5.89 25.46
CA ASP A 37 -0.29 -4.52 25.92
C ASP A 37 0.93 -3.65 25.57
N GLU A 38 2.15 -4.17 25.69
CA GLU A 38 3.37 -3.46 25.28
C GLU A 38 3.37 -3.20 23.76
N ILE A 39 2.96 -4.18 22.96
CA ILE A 39 2.88 -4.04 21.50
C ILE A 39 1.80 -3.01 21.15
N ALA A 40 0.64 -3.05 21.79
CA ALA A 40 -0.44 -2.09 21.55
C ALA A 40 -0.02 -0.65 21.89
N GLU A 41 0.69 -0.45 23.00
CA GLU A 41 1.21 0.85 23.43
C GLU A 41 2.23 1.41 22.39
N LEU A 42 3.14 0.58 21.89
CA LEU A 42 4.10 1.01 20.88
C LEU A 42 3.44 1.36 19.54
N LEU A 43 2.43 0.59 19.14
CA LEU A 43 1.61 0.92 17.96
C LEU A 43 0.88 2.24 18.16
N HIS A 44 0.31 2.47 19.35
CA HIS A 44 -0.36 3.72 19.68
C HIS A 44 0.60 4.91 19.57
N ARG A 45 1.79 4.82 20.16
CA ARG A 45 2.84 5.87 20.03
C ARG A 45 3.23 6.12 18.59
N LYS A 46 3.40 5.09 17.77
CA LYS A 46 3.68 5.25 16.35
C LYS A 46 2.56 6.03 15.65
N HIS A 47 1.30 5.72 15.95
CA HIS A 47 0.17 6.46 15.40
C HIS A 47 0.16 7.92 15.83
N GLN A 48 0.42 8.22 17.12
CA GLN A 48 0.53 9.59 17.60
C GLN A 48 1.66 10.37 16.91
N HIS A 49 2.80 9.73 16.62
CA HIS A 49 3.87 10.37 15.83
C HIS A 49 3.43 10.68 14.40
N PHE A 50 2.73 9.74 13.76
CA PHE A 50 2.20 9.98 12.41
C PHE A 50 1.20 11.14 12.38
N GLU A 51 0.30 11.23 13.35
CA GLU A 51 -0.67 12.32 13.48
C GLU A 51 -0.04 13.71 13.50
N LYS A 52 1.14 13.83 14.11
CA LYS A 52 1.85 15.11 14.19
C LYS A 52 2.40 15.59 12.84
N ILE A 53 2.69 14.63 11.93
CA ILE A 53 3.35 14.89 10.65
C ILE A 53 2.47 14.59 9.43
N GLU A 54 1.25 14.10 9.62
CA GLU A 54 0.37 13.73 8.49
C GLU A 54 0.03 14.89 7.55
N HIS A 55 0.05 16.12 8.08
CA HIS A 55 -0.14 17.35 7.29
C HIS A 55 1.06 17.70 6.38
N GLU A 56 2.22 17.06 6.63
CA GLU A 56 3.44 17.22 5.83
C GLU A 56 3.51 16.18 4.68
N LEU A 57 2.50 15.31 4.54
CA LEU A 57 2.46 14.32 3.47
C LEU A 57 2.56 14.98 2.10
N GLN A 58 3.55 14.57 1.34
CA GLN A 58 3.73 14.98 -0.04
C GLN A 58 3.37 13.83 -0.97
N PRO A 59 2.64 14.10 -2.06
CA PRO A 59 2.36 13.07 -3.05
C PRO A 59 3.64 12.66 -3.78
N ILE A 60 3.70 11.39 -4.17
CA ILE A 60 4.68 10.97 -5.18
C ILE A 60 4.43 11.77 -6.46
N PRO A 61 5.49 12.31 -7.11
CA PRO A 61 5.34 13.13 -8.30
C PRO A 61 4.48 12.47 -9.38
N GLY A 62 3.46 13.17 -9.84
CA GLY A 62 2.51 12.72 -10.86
C GLY A 62 1.41 11.77 -10.38
N ALA A 63 1.43 11.35 -9.09
CA ALA A 63 0.43 10.41 -8.56
C ALA A 63 -0.99 10.99 -8.55
N VAL A 64 -1.14 12.20 -8.05
CA VAL A 64 -2.46 12.87 -7.95
C VAL A 64 -3.06 13.12 -9.34
N GLU A 65 -2.27 13.62 -10.26
CA GLU A 65 -2.67 13.85 -11.64
C GLU A 65 -3.05 12.56 -12.35
N PHE A 66 -2.26 11.50 -12.12
CA PHE A 66 -2.56 10.18 -12.65
C PHE A 66 -3.91 9.67 -12.13
N VAL A 67 -4.13 9.67 -10.81
CA VAL A 67 -5.37 9.20 -10.19
C VAL A 67 -6.59 9.96 -10.74
N LYS A 68 -6.52 11.30 -10.79
CA LYS A 68 -7.61 12.13 -11.32
C LYS A 68 -7.90 11.85 -12.80
N SER A 69 -6.86 11.66 -13.62
CA SER A 69 -7.04 11.35 -15.03
C SER A 69 -7.56 9.92 -15.26
N ALA A 70 -7.10 8.97 -14.47
CA ALA A 70 -7.55 7.58 -14.54
C ALA A 70 -9.01 7.42 -14.10
N ALA A 71 -9.44 8.14 -13.05
CA ALA A 71 -10.83 8.12 -12.56
C ALA A 71 -11.86 8.57 -13.62
N ALA A 72 -11.45 9.34 -14.62
CA ALA A 72 -12.32 9.73 -15.74
C ALA A 72 -12.56 8.60 -16.75
N LYS A 73 -11.75 7.54 -16.74
CA LYS A 73 -11.77 6.46 -17.73
C LYS A 73 -12.01 5.08 -17.13
N TYR A 74 -11.61 4.87 -15.88
CA TYR A 74 -11.58 3.56 -15.22
C TYR A 74 -12.25 3.61 -13.85
N LEU A 75 -12.74 2.47 -13.39
CA LEU A 75 -13.10 2.28 -11.98
C LEU A 75 -11.83 2.11 -11.16
N LEU A 76 -11.69 2.89 -10.10
CA LEU A 76 -10.50 2.85 -9.24
C LEU A 76 -10.85 2.27 -7.88
N ALA A 77 -9.97 1.42 -7.37
CA ALA A 77 -9.97 0.98 -5.98
C ALA A 77 -8.63 1.32 -5.32
N LEU A 78 -8.67 1.82 -4.09
CA LEU A 78 -7.49 1.92 -3.24
C LEU A 78 -7.41 0.69 -2.34
N ALA A 79 -6.31 -0.06 -2.42
CA ALA A 79 -6.02 -1.24 -1.61
C ALA A 79 -4.74 -1.01 -0.80
N THR A 80 -4.88 -0.65 0.49
CA THR A 80 -3.77 -0.21 1.33
C THR A 80 -3.63 -1.02 2.61
N SER A 81 -2.39 -1.23 3.07
CA SER A 81 -2.08 -1.78 4.40
C SER A 81 -2.16 -0.74 5.54
N ALA A 82 -2.55 0.49 5.23
CA ALA A 82 -2.79 1.53 6.22
C ALA A 82 -4.07 1.28 7.03
N THR A 83 -4.15 1.87 8.21
CA THR A 83 -5.38 1.90 9.01
C THR A 83 -6.45 2.78 8.33
N PRO A 84 -7.76 2.59 8.64
CA PRO A 84 -8.83 3.45 8.12
C PRO A 84 -8.57 4.94 8.36
N ARG A 85 -8.03 5.29 9.53
CA ARG A 85 -7.69 6.66 9.89
C ARG A 85 -6.58 7.22 8.98
N ASN A 86 -5.46 6.51 8.87
CA ASN A 86 -4.32 6.99 8.06
C ASN A 86 -4.68 7.08 6.58
N ARG A 87 -5.48 6.12 6.08
CA ARG A 87 -6.03 6.18 4.72
C ARG A 87 -6.89 7.44 4.52
N ALA A 88 -7.81 7.71 5.47
CA ALA A 88 -8.70 8.87 5.38
C ALA A 88 -7.90 10.19 5.40
N ALA A 89 -6.93 10.34 6.30
CA ALA A 89 -6.06 11.51 6.38
C ALA A 89 -5.28 11.73 5.07
N ALA A 90 -4.67 10.68 4.51
CA ALA A 90 -3.93 10.78 3.26
C ALA A 90 -4.82 11.19 2.07
N LEU A 91 -5.99 10.56 1.92
CA LEU A 91 -6.93 10.88 0.84
C LEU A 91 -7.47 12.32 0.95
N GLN A 92 -7.70 12.81 2.17
CA GLN A 92 -8.13 14.18 2.43
C GLN A 92 -7.02 15.17 2.07
N THR A 93 -5.79 14.95 2.55
CA THR A 93 -4.64 15.81 2.27
C THR A 93 -4.36 15.90 0.76
N LEU A 94 -4.48 14.77 0.04
CA LEU A 94 -4.24 14.71 -1.40
C LEU A 94 -5.45 15.13 -2.26
N ALA A 95 -6.63 15.33 -1.66
CA ALA A 95 -7.88 15.69 -2.33
C ALA A 95 -8.23 14.76 -3.51
N ILE A 96 -8.16 13.43 -3.27
CA ILE A 96 -8.45 12.38 -4.26
C ILE A 96 -9.43 11.31 -3.77
N ALA A 97 -10.10 11.51 -2.64
CA ALA A 97 -11.01 10.52 -2.07
C ALA A 97 -12.12 10.12 -3.04
N ASP A 98 -12.71 11.09 -3.73
CA ASP A 98 -13.83 10.90 -4.66
C ASP A 98 -13.44 10.20 -5.97
N CYS A 99 -12.13 9.99 -6.20
CA CYS A 99 -11.65 9.26 -7.36
C CYS A 99 -11.85 7.74 -7.27
N PHE A 100 -12.12 7.21 -6.07
CA PHE A 100 -12.16 5.77 -5.82
C PHE A 100 -13.58 5.28 -5.53
N GLN A 101 -14.01 4.22 -6.20
CA GLN A 101 -15.28 3.54 -5.97
C GLN A 101 -15.19 2.48 -4.87
N SER A 102 -13.98 2.00 -4.56
CA SER A 102 -13.72 1.08 -3.44
C SER A 102 -12.49 1.53 -2.65
N LEU A 103 -12.60 1.48 -1.32
CA LEU A 103 -11.52 1.77 -0.39
C LEU A 103 -11.33 0.56 0.52
N VAL A 104 -10.21 -0.16 0.34
CA VAL A 104 -9.85 -1.34 1.12
C VAL A 104 -8.64 -1.04 1.98
N ASP A 105 -8.82 -1.10 3.29
CA ASP A 105 -7.79 -0.89 4.31
C ASP A 105 -7.76 -2.06 5.32
N THR A 106 -6.97 -1.96 6.38
CA THR A 106 -6.76 -3.02 7.37
C THR A 106 -8.03 -3.46 8.12
N ALA A 107 -9.14 -2.74 8.03
CA ALA A 107 -10.41 -3.16 8.61
C ALA A 107 -11.23 -4.09 7.69
N ARG A 108 -10.81 -4.26 6.42
CA ARG A 108 -11.61 -4.95 5.41
C ARG A 108 -11.01 -6.28 4.92
N PHE A 109 -9.84 -6.68 5.40
CA PHE A 109 -9.24 -7.97 5.12
C PHE A 109 -8.65 -8.59 6.38
N ALA A 110 -8.59 -9.92 6.42
CA ALA A 110 -8.03 -10.68 7.53
C ALA A 110 -6.56 -11.08 7.27
N ARG A 111 -6.25 -11.44 6.02
CA ARG A 111 -4.92 -11.89 5.62
C ARG A 111 -4.18 -10.79 4.88
N PRO A 112 -3.06 -10.30 5.45
CA PRO A 112 -2.28 -9.24 4.84
C PRO A 112 -1.49 -9.72 3.61
N LYS A 113 -1.07 -8.78 2.76
CA LYS A 113 -0.11 -9.03 1.68
C LYS A 113 1.09 -9.86 2.20
N PRO A 114 1.52 -10.92 1.52
CA PRO A 114 1.28 -11.24 0.12
C PRO A 114 0.00 -12.06 -0.18
N ASP A 115 -0.92 -12.27 0.79
CA ASP A 115 -2.22 -12.88 0.49
C ASP A 115 -3.04 -11.97 -0.44
N PRO A 116 -3.73 -12.53 -1.46
CA PRO A 116 -4.49 -11.74 -2.44
C PRO A 116 -5.77 -11.12 -1.89
N GLU A 117 -6.19 -11.42 -0.66
CA GLU A 117 -7.50 -11.05 -0.11
C GLU A 117 -7.82 -9.57 -0.29
N ILE A 118 -6.87 -8.68 -0.05
CA ILE A 118 -7.06 -7.23 -0.19
C ILE A 118 -7.54 -6.84 -1.60
N PHE A 119 -6.96 -7.45 -2.64
CA PHE A 119 -7.34 -7.19 -4.04
C PHE A 119 -8.64 -7.91 -4.41
N GLN A 120 -8.87 -9.11 -3.86
CA GLN A 120 -10.14 -9.84 -4.04
C GLN A 120 -11.32 -9.05 -3.44
N VAL A 121 -11.13 -8.39 -2.29
CA VAL A 121 -12.13 -7.49 -1.71
C VAL A 121 -12.42 -6.32 -2.65
N ALA A 122 -11.38 -5.67 -3.18
CA ALA A 122 -11.51 -4.55 -4.11
C ALA A 122 -12.26 -4.96 -5.40
N MET A 123 -11.87 -6.07 -6.01
CA MET A 123 -12.53 -6.61 -7.21
C MET A 123 -14.00 -6.95 -6.96
N ARG A 124 -14.32 -7.57 -5.82
CA ARG A 124 -15.70 -7.87 -5.43
C ARG A 124 -16.55 -6.60 -5.30
N ASP A 125 -16.01 -5.54 -4.68
CA ASP A 125 -16.72 -4.25 -4.56
C ASP A 125 -17.01 -3.65 -5.94
N LEU A 126 -16.05 -3.71 -6.85
CA LEU A 126 -16.18 -3.20 -8.21
C LEU A 126 -16.97 -4.14 -9.13
N LYS A 127 -17.25 -5.38 -8.70
CA LYS A 127 -17.90 -6.43 -9.48
C LYS A 127 -17.13 -6.77 -10.77
N LEU A 128 -15.81 -6.82 -10.67
CA LEU A 128 -14.88 -7.11 -11.77
C LEU A 128 -14.18 -8.44 -11.58
N SER A 129 -13.78 -9.06 -12.69
CA SER A 129 -12.94 -10.27 -12.73
C SER A 129 -11.45 -9.91 -12.66
N PRO A 130 -10.57 -10.81 -12.25
CA PRO A 130 -9.14 -10.56 -12.25
C PRO A 130 -8.58 -10.14 -13.62
N SER A 131 -9.12 -10.71 -14.71
CA SER A 131 -8.75 -10.37 -16.10
C SER A 131 -9.05 -8.94 -16.51
N ASP A 132 -10.00 -8.29 -15.81
CA ASP A 132 -10.44 -6.93 -16.10
C ASP A 132 -9.71 -5.89 -15.25
N CYS A 133 -8.79 -6.36 -14.38
CA CYS A 133 -8.14 -5.53 -13.38
C CYS A 133 -6.62 -5.45 -13.57
N TRP A 134 -6.13 -4.25 -13.41
CA TRP A 134 -4.70 -3.98 -13.28
C TRP A 134 -4.40 -3.54 -11.85
N ILE A 135 -3.33 -4.10 -11.29
CA ILE A 135 -2.82 -3.71 -9.97
C ILE A 135 -1.53 -2.93 -10.16
N ILE A 136 -1.48 -1.76 -9.58
CA ILE A 136 -0.27 -0.92 -9.53
C ILE A 136 0.29 -0.99 -8.12
N GLU A 137 1.53 -1.46 -7.98
CA GLU A 137 2.17 -1.72 -6.70
C GLU A 137 3.64 -1.31 -6.70
N ASP A 138 4.11 -0.87 -5.55
CA ASP A 138 5.49 -0.48 -5.31
C ASP A 138 6.21 -1.39 -4.30
N SER A 139 5.48 -2.33 -3.68
CA SER A 139 5.98 -3.24 -2.65
C SER A 139 6.07 -4.68 -3.13
N LEU A 140 7.09 -5.43 -2.65
CA LEU A 140 7.26 -6.84 -3.01
C LEU A 140 6.08 -7.72 -2.55
N PRO A 141 5.58 -7.56 -1.29
CA PRO A 141 4.37 -8.29 -0.87
C PRO A 141 3.13 -7.94 -1.69
N GLY A 142 3.00 -6.68 -2.11
CA GLY A 142 1.88 -6.23 -2.92
C GLY A 142 1.91 -6.79 -4.34
N VAL A 143 3.08 -6.80 -4.98
CA VAL A 143 3.24 -7.46 -6.29
C VAL A 143 2.88 -8.94 -6.22
N ARG A 144 3.38 -9.67 -5.22
CA ARG A 144 3.04 -11.09 -5.03
C ARG A 144 1.54 -11.30 -4.80
N ALA A 145 0.90 -10.42 -4.00
CA ALA A 145 -0.54 -10.47 -3.76
C ALA A 145 -1.35 -10.22 -5.05
N GLY A 146 -0.90 -9.27 -5.89
CA GLY A 146 -1.52 -9.00 -7.19
C GLY A 146 -1.43 -10.17 -8.14
N LYS A 147 -0.27 -10.81 -8.22
CA LYS A 147 -0.08 -12.04 -9.00
C LYS A 147 -0.93 -13.20 -8.47
N ALA A 148 -0.99 -13.38 -7.15
CA ALA A 148 -1.84 -14.38 -6.51
C ALA A 148 -3.34 -14.11 -6.72
N ALA A 149 -3.74 -12.86 -6.90
CA ALA A 149 -5.11 -12.47 -7.26
C ALA A 149 -5.46 -12.76 -8.73
N GLY A 150 -4.48 -13.09 -9.58
CA GLY A 150 -4.66 -13.38 -11.01
C GLY A 150 -4.75 -12.16 -11.91
N CYS A 151 -4.34 -10.99 -11.41
CA CYS A 151 -4.40 -9.73 -12.14
C CYS A 151 -3.09 -9.42 -12.89
N ILE A 152 -3.17 -8.58 -13.92
CA ILE A 152 -1.99 -7.92 -14.46
C ILE A 152 -1.45 -6.99 -13.38
N THR A 153 -0.17 -7.18 -13.03
CA THR A 153 0.47 -6.44 -11.93
C THR A 153 1.62 -5.61 -12.45
N VAL A 154 1.49 -4.30 -12.31
CA VAL A 154 2.50 -3.31 -12.67
C VAL A 154 3.28 -2.91 -11.45
N GLY A 155 4.59 -3.13 -11.47
CA GLY A 155 5.51 -2.61 -10.46
C GLY A 155 5.91 -1.17 -10.77
N ILE A 156 5.72 -0.25 -9.82
CA ILE A 156 6.23 1.12 -9.92
C ILE A 156 7.41 1.32 -8.96
N THR A 157 8.54 1.85 -9.47
CA THR A 157 9.80 1.90 -8.71
C THR A 157 9.88 3.08 -7.73
N THR A 158 8.83 3.31 -6.95
CA THR A 158 8.80 4.37 -5.94
C THR A 158 9.36 3.93 -4.59
N THR A 159 9.33 2.63 -4.28
CA THR A 159 9.81 2.07 -3.01
C THR A 159 10.91 1.03 -3.22
N PHE A 160 10.75 0.14 -4.20
CA PHE A 160 11.72 -0.90 -4.54
C PHE A 160 12.22 -0.73 -5.98
N ASP A 161 13.43 -1.23 -6.24
CA ASP A 161 14.02 -1.20 -7.59
C ASP A 161 13.32 -2.16 -8.57
N ALA A 162 13.59 -1.94 -9.86
CA ALA A 162 13.00 -2.70 -10.94
C ALA A 162 13.32 -4.21 -10.87
N ALA A 163 14.54 -4.57 -10.47
CA ALA A 163 14.96 -5.97 -10.38
C ALA A 163 14.20 -6.71 -9.29
N SER A 164 14.04 -6.07 -8.12
CA SER A 164 13.29 -6.61 -6.98
C SER A 164 11.80 -6.79 -7.30
N LEU A 165 11.16 -5.79 -7.93
CA LEU A 165 9.75 -5.87 -8.33
C LEU A 165 9.54 -6.94 -9.42
N SER A 166 10.45 -7.05 -10.38
CA SER A 166 10.41 -8.10 -11.40
C SER A 166 10.57 -9.48 -10.77
N ALA A 167 11.51 -9.66 -9.84
CA ALA A 167 11.70 -10.91 -9.10
C ALA A 167 10.49 -11.28 -8.23
N ALA A 168 9.72 -10.28 -7.77
CA ALA A 168 8.45 -10.51 -7.07
C ALA A 168 7.31 -10.95 -8.00
N GLY A 169 7.48 -10.84 -9.33
CA GLY A 169 6.56 -11.32 -10.36
C GLY A 169 5.74 -10.24 -11.05
N ALA A 170 6.14 -8.96 -10.99
CA ALA A 170 5.47 -7.90 -11.75
C ALA A 170 5.52 -8.19 -13.26
N ASP A 171 4.39 -8.06 -13.94
CA ASP A 171 4.27 -8.26 -15.39
C ASP A 171 4.89 -7.10 -16.19
N LEU A 172 4.79 -5.90 -15.64
CA LEU A 172 5.34 -4.67 -16.21
C LEU A 172 6.05 -3.88 -15.10
N ILE A 173 7.08 -3.15 -15.47
CA ILE A 173 7.78 -2.24 -14.57
C ILE A 173 7.74 -0.84 -15.18
N VAL A 174 7.36 0.13 -14.35
CA VAL A 174 7.39 1.56 -14.69
C VAL A 174 8.15 2.35 -13.63
N LYS A 175 8.78 3.45 -14.04
CA LYS A 175 9.59 4.30 -13.15
C LYS A 175 8.80 5.49 -12.59
N SER A 176 7.66 5.80 -13.18
CA SER A 176 6.87 6.97 -12.80
C SER A 176 5.40 6.81 -13.18
N PHE A 177 4.54 7.64 -12.59
CA PHE A 177 3.14 7.74 -12.98
C PHE A 177 2.94 8.28 -14.40
N GLN A 178 3.89 9.06 -14.92
CA GLN A 178 3.87 9.48 -16.32
C GLN A 178 4.11 8.29 -17.27
N GLU A 179 5.06 7.42 -16.97
CA GLU A 179 5.31 6.20 -17.76
C GLU A 179 4.11 5.25 -17.69
N LEU A 180 3.52 5.07 -16.51
CA LEU A 180 2.30 4.30 -16.32
C LEU A 180 1.14 4.82 -17.18
N ARG A 181 0.93 6.13 -17.23
CA ARG A 181 -0.07 6.75 -18.09
C ARG A 181 0.17 6.40 -19.56
N ASN A 182 1.40 6.53 -20.05
CA ASN A 182 1.76 6.22 -21.44
C ASN A 182 1.53 4.73 -21.78
N VAL A 183 1.68 3.84 -20.82
CA VAL A 183 1.36 2.41 -20.98
C VAL A 183 -0.14 2.21 -21.14
N LEU A 184 -0.95 2.81 -20.25
CA LEU A 184 -2.41 2.67 -20.27
C LEU A 184 -3.07 3.33 -21.51
N GLU A 185 -2.47 4.37 -22.07
CA GLU A 185 -2.99 5.05 -23.28
C GLU A 185 -2.78 4.24 -24.57
N LYS A 186 -1.98 3.17 -24.51
CA LYS A 186 -1.72 2.27 -25.65
C LYS A 186 -2.59 1.02 -25.65
N LEU A 187 -3.42 0.85 -24.63
CA LEU A 187 -4.39 -0.25 -24.50
C LEU A 187 -5.74 0.15 -25.11
#